data_7c511ab7286cda1df8248f1fcb9357fc
#
_entry.id   7c511ab7286cda1df8248f1fcb9357fc
#
_cell.length_a   1.000
_cell.length_b   1.000
_cell.length_c   1.000
_cell.angle_alpha   90.00
_cell.angle_beta   90.00
_cell.angle_gamma   90.00
#
_symmetry.space_group_name_H-M   'P 1'
#
loop_
_entity.id
_entity.type
_entity.pdbx_description
1 polymer ?
#
loop_
_entity_poly.entity_id
_entity_poly.type
_entity_poly.pdbx_seq_one_letter_code
_entity_poly.pdbx_strand_id
1 'polypeptide(L)'
;MKKQQSGFTLIELIIVIVILGALAAVAVPRFIDLSDEAQTAALDGVEGALLSSAAILVADPATGAGIGQPGELQDIIDNTDIAGGASASNPDPNACTIEISVDDGGASRTVTIPSELASDCS
;
A
#
# COMPACT_ATOMS: atom_id res chain seq x y z
N MET A 1 7.27 11.03 59.70
CA MET A 1 5.93 10.83 59.11
C MET A 1 5.98 9.61 58.22
N LYS A 2 5.29 8.51 58.58
CA LYS A 2 5.21 7.32 57.74
C LYS A 2 4.14 7.58 56.66
N LYS A 3 4.53 7.63 55.38
CA LYS A 3 3.59 7.67 54.26
C LYS A 3 2.89 6.32 54.22
N GLN A 4 1.57 6.29 54.34
CA GLN A 4 0.76 5.12 54.13
C GLN A 4 0.78 4.83 52.61
N GLN A 5 1.37 3.73 52.21
CA GLN A 5 1.25 3.20 50.84
C GLN A 5 -0.07 2.43 50.80
N SER A 6 -1.06 2.98 50.09
CA SER A 6 -2.25 2.24 49.71
C SER A 6 -1.90 1.33 48.55
N GLY A 7 -1.96 0.03 48.76
CA GLY A 7 -1.84 -0.98 47.69
C GLY A 7 -3.19 -1.23 47.03
N PHE A 8 -3.17 -1.65 45.74
CA PHE A 8 -4.36 -2.11 45.06
C PHE A 8 -4.92 -3.38 45.70
N THR A 9 -6.22 -3.50 45.73
CA THR A 9 -6.88 -4.72 46.18
C THR A 9 -6.86 -5.78 45.07
N LEU A 10 -6.84 -7.07 45.44
CA LEU A 10 -6.86 -8.16 44.49
C LEU A 10 -8.13 -8.11 43.62
N ILE A 11 -9.25 -7.71 44.16
CA ILE A 11 -10.52 -7.61 43.44
C ILE A 11 -10.51 -6.51 42.37
N GLU A 12 -9.85 -5.36 42.64
CA GLU A 12 -9.67 -4.29 41.63
C GLU A 12 -8.87 -4.78 40.43
N LEU A 13 -7.82 -5.56 40.68
CA LEU A 13 -7.03 -6.12 39.58
C LEU A 13 -7.85 -7.14 38.77
N ILE A 14 -8.61 -8.01 39.41
CA ILE A 14 -9.45 -9.00 38.73
C ILE A 14 -10.50 -8.32 37.87
N ILE A 15 -11.18 -7.30 38.38
CA ILE A 15 -12.19 -6.56 37.59
C ILE A 15 -11.56 -5.92 36.35
N VAL A 16 -10.38 -5.32 36.50
CA VAL A 16 -9.67 -4.68 35.37
C VAL A 16 -9.32 -5.68 34.28
N ILE A 17 -8.76 -6.84 34.63
CA ILE A 17 -8.41 -7.87 33.62
C ILE A 17 -9.63 -8.48 32.95
N VAL A 18 -10.75 -8.63 33.64
CA VAL A 18 -12.01 -9.10 33.05
C VAL A 18 -12.56 -8.09 32.04
N ILE A 19 -12.57 -6.81 32.38
CA ILE A 19 -13.03 -5.74 31.46
C ILE A 19 -12.09 -5.65 30.24
N LEU A 20 -10.77 -5.67 30.44
CA LEU A 20 -9.81 -5.65 29.35
C LEU A 20 -9.96 -6.87 28.44
N GLY A 21 -10.18 -8.07 28.99
CA GLY A 21 -10.42 -9.28 28.22
C GLY A 21 -11.68 -9.19 27.36
N ALA A 22 -12.77 -8.65 27.92
CA ALA A 22 -14.00 -8.45 27.17
C ALA A 22 -13.84 -7.42 26.03
N LEU A 23 -13.11 -6.33 26.27
CA LEU A 23 -12.82 -5.31 25.25
C LEU A 23 -11.89 -5.86 24.15
N ALA A 24 -10.88 -6.64 24.52
CA ALA A 24 -9.94 -7.24 23.59
C ALA A 24 -10.66 -8.19 22.60
N ALA A 25 -11.63 -8.97 23.08
CA ALA A 25 -12.40 -9.89 22.23
C ALA A 25 -13.15 -9.19 21.09
N VAL A 26 -13.53 -7.94 21.26
CA VAL A 26 -14.24 -7.14 20.25
C VAL A 26 -13.26 -6.29 19.41
N ALA A 27 -12.15 -5.85 19.98
CA ALA A 27 -11.21 -4.96 19.33
C ALA A 27 -10.35 -5.68 18.29
N VAL A 28 -9.86 -6.88 18.60
CA VAL A 28 -8.92 -7.61 17.72
C VAL A 28 -9.47 -7.84 16.30
N PRO A 29 -10.67 -8.38 16.07
CA PRO A 29 -11.17 -8.58 14.71
C PRO A 29 -11.27 -7.26 13.91
N ARG A 30 -11.65 -6.16 14.55
CA ARG A 30 -11.75 -4.86 13.88
C ARG A 30 -10.40 -4.29 13.43
N PHE A 31 -9.32 -4.61 14.17
CA PHE A 31 -7.98 -4.18 13.76
C PHE A 31 -7.47 -4.95 12.53
N ILE A 32 -7.85 -6.20 12.37
CA ILE A 32 -7.50 -7.01 11.19
C ILE A 32 -8.21 -6.43 9.95
N ASP A 33 -9.50 -6.16 10.04
CA ASP A 33 -10.29 -5.58 8.94
C ASP A 33 -9.71 -4.22 8.50
N LEU A 34 -9.29 -3.36 9.44
CA LEU A 34 -8.66 -2.07 9.13
C LEU A 34 -7.31 -2.21 8.43
N SER A 35 -6.56 -3.27 8.72
CA SER A 35 -5.29 -3.54 8.04
C SER A 35 -5.51 -3.85 6.56
N ASP A 36 -6.51 -4.66 6.24
CA ASP A 36 -6.84 -5.02 4.85
C ASP A 36 -7.35 -3.81 4.06
N GLU A 37 -8.17 -2.96 4.68
CA GLU A 37 -8.62 -1.71 4.08
C GLU A 37 -7.45 -0.74 3.84
N ALA A 38 -6.51 -0.64 4.77
CA ALA A 38 -5.33 0.20 4.63
C ALA A 38 -4.42 -0.27 3.49
N GLN A 39 -4.22 -1.58 3.34
CA GLN A 39 -3.45 -2.16 2.23
C GLN A 39 -4.12 -1.86 0.88
N THR A 40 -5.44 -2.01 0.80
CA THR A 40 -6.19 -1.69 -0.42
C THR A 40 -6.04 -0.21 -0.79
N ALA A 41 -6.17 0.68 0.19
CA ALA A 41 -6.00 2.11 -0.03
C ALA A 41 -4.56 2.49 -0.45
N ALA A 42 -3.55 1.79 0.07
CA ALA A 42 -2.17 1.96 -0.35
C ALA A 42 -1.97 1.55 -1.81
N LEU A 43 -2.55 0.41 -2.24
CA LEU A 43 -2.50 -0.04 -3.63
C LEU A 43 -3.22 0.93 -4.58
N ASP A 44 -4.38 1.47 -4.19
CA ASP A 44 -5.10 2.48 -4.98
C ASP A 44 -4.25 3.75 -5.15
N GLY A 45 -3.51 4.14 -4.12
CA GLY A 45 -2.56 5.26 -4.17
C GLY A 45 -1.42 5.02 -5.15
N VAL A 46 -0.82 3.83 -5.13
CA VAL A 46 0.26 3.45 -6.06
C VAL A 46 -0.24 3.37 -7.51
N GLU A 47 -1.43 2.81 -7.73
CA GLU A 47 -2.05 2.75 -9.05
C GLU A 47 -2.24 4.17 -9.62
N GLY A 48 -2.76 5.10 -8.80
CA GLY A 48 -2.91 6.50 -9.19
C GLY A 48 -1.58 7.19 -9.49
N ALA A 49 -0.54 6.90 -8.72
CA ALA A 49 0.81 7.43 -8.94
C ALA A 49 1.42 6.90 -10.25
N LEU A 50 1.29 5.60 -10.54
CA LEU A 50 1.75 4.99 -11.79
C LEU A 50 1.05 5.60 -13.01
N LEU A 51 -0.26 5.72 -12.99
CA LEU A 51 -1.01 6.33 -14.08
C LEU A 51 -0.65 7.82 -14.28
N SER A 52 -0.39 8.53 -13.19
CA SER A 52 0.05 9.93 -13.25
C SER A 52 1.44 10.05 -13.85
N SER A 53 2.40 9.22 -13.44
CA SER A 53 3.76 9.24 -14.02
C SER A 53 3.75 8.83 -15.49
N ALA A 54 2.95 7.84 -15.86
CA ALA A 54 2.75 7.47 -17.26
C ALA A 54 2.22 8.65 -18.09
N ALA A 55 1.23 9.37 -17.59
CA ALA A 55 0.68 10.54 -18.28
C ALA A 55 1.70 11.69 -18.40
N ILE A 56 2.55 11.89 -17.41
CA ILE A 56 3.63 12.89 -17.45
C ILE A 56 4.67 12.51 -18.49
N LEU A 57 5.09 11.26 -18.55
CA LEU A 57 6.07 10.77 -19.54
C LEU A 57 5.56 10.93 -20.97
N VAL A 58 4.26 10.72 -21.22
CA VAL A 58 3.62 10.99 -22.51
C VAL A 58 3.64 12.48 -22.86
N ALA A 59 3.42 13.33 -21.86
CA ALA A 59 3.29 14.78 -22.06
C ALA A 59 4.63 15.50 -22.19
N ASP A 60 5.74 14.90 -21.77
CA ASP A 60 7.06 15.52 -21.78
C ASP A 60 7.83 15.22 -23.09
N PRO A 61 7.90 16.16 -24.04
CA PRO A 61 8.65 15.98 -25.28
C PRO A 61 10.17 15.93 -25.08
N ALA A 62 10.68 16.27 -23.90
CA ALA A 62 12.11 16.31 -23.61
C ALA A 62 12.70 14.93 -23.26
N THR A 63 11.90 13.97 -22.86
CA THR A 63 12.35 12.62 -22.56
C THR A 63 12.71 11.81 -23.80
N GLY A 64 12.35 12.27 -25.01
CA GLY A 64 12.77 11.71 -26.32
C GLY A 64 12.40 10.23 -26.52
N ALA A 65 11.91 9.60 -25.53
CA ALA A 65 11.40 8.27 -25.51
C ALA A 65 9.89 8.39 -25.75
N GLY A 66 9.46 8.22 -27.01
CA GLY A 66 8.04 7.93 -27.20
C GLY A 66 7.70 6.72 -26.34
N ILE A 67 6.68 6.76 -25.52
CA ILE A 67 6.14 5.59 -24.84
C ILE A 67 5.91 4.54 -25.92
N GLY A 68 6.64 3.45 -25.91
CA GLY A 68 6.57 2.49 -27.01
C GLY A 68 7.84 1.69 -27.29
N GLN A 69 8.85 1.78 -26.40
CA GLN A 69 10.03 0.92 -26.53
C GLN A 69 10.10 -0.09 -25.37
N PRO A 70 10.63 -1.31 -25.58
CA PRO A 70 10.83 -2.25 -24.47
C PRO A 70 11.70 -1.60 -23.39
N GLY A 71 11.13 -1.40 -22.21
CA GLY A 71 11.78 -0.68 -21.09
C GLY A 71 10.96 0.48 -20.55
N GLU A 72 9.94 0.94 -21.24
CA GLU A 72 9.17 2.12 -20.83
C GLU A 72 8.24 1.89 -19.67
N LEU A 73 7.69 0.69 -19.50
CA LEU A 73 6.98 0.33 -18.26
C LEU A 73 7.92 0.40 -17.06
N GLN A 74 9.22 0.09 -17.26
CA GLN A 74 10.23 0.27 -16.24
C GLN A 74 10.50 1.75 -15.95
N ASP A 75 10.50 2.61 -16.97
CA ASP A 75 10.66 4.05 -16.80
C ASP A 75 9.49 4.66 -16.01
N ILE A 76 8.27 4.16 -16.21
CA ILE A 76 7.11 4.55 -15.41
C ILE A 76 7.34 4.19 -13.93
N ILE A 77 7.81 2.97 -13.66
CA ILE A 77 8.12 2.53 -12.30
C ILE A 77 9.22 3.40 -11.68
N ASP A 78 10.31 3.63 -12.41
CA ASP A 78 11.48 4.36 -11.92
C ASP A 78 11.19 5.85 -11.68
N ASN A 79 10.24 6.43 -12.42
CA ASN A 79 9.79 7.82 -12.23
C ASN A 79 8.64 7.95 -11.22
N THR A 80 8.11 6.84 -10.70
CA THR A 80 7.03 6.88 -9.72
C THR A 80 7.59 6.91 -8.30
N ASP A 81 7.28 7.97 -7.56
CA ASP A 81 7.61 8.04 -6.13
C ASP A 81 6.59 7.22 -5.34
N ILE A 82 6.96 5.98 -5.04
CA ILE A 82 6.12 5.05 -4.29
C ILE A 82 6.44 5.17 -2.81
N ALA A 83 5.56 5.81 -2.05
CA ALA A 83 5.68 5.96 -0.62
C ALA A 83 4.92 4.85 0.13
N GLY A 84 5.28 4.61 1.39
CA GLY A 84 4.46 3.84 2.32
C GLY A 84 4.66 2.33 2.32
N GLY A 85 5.83 1.83 1.87
CA GLY A 85 6.13 0.39 1.92
C GLY A 85 5.39 -0.42 0.86
N ALA A 86 5.04 0.19 -0.25
CA ALA A 86 4.56 -0.48 -1.45
C ALA A 86 5.66 -0.49 -2.50
N SER A 87 5.61 -1.44 -3.42
CA SER A 87 6.55 -1.57 -4.53
C SER A 87 5.82 -1.88 -5.83
N ALA A 88 6.41 -1.46 -6.95
CA ALA A 88 5.97 -1.86 -8.29
C ALA A 88 7.07 -2.66 -8.96
N SER A 89 6.71 -3.73 -9.66
CA SER A 89 7.64 -4.68 -10.24
C SER A 89 7.01 -5.46 -11.39
N ASN A 90 7.80 -6.30 -12.04
CA ASN A 90 7.36 -7.24 -13.08
C ASN A 90 6.56 -6.58 -14.22
N PRO A 91 7.13 -5.58 -14.92
CA PRO A 91 6.45 -5.02 -16.08
C PRO A 91 6.31 -6.08 -17.17
N ASP A 92 5.09 -6.30 -17.64
CA ASP A 92 4.80 -7.18 -18.78
C ASP A 92 4.40 -6.34 -19.99
N PRO A 93 5.30 -6.13 -20.96
CA PRO A 93 5.02 -5.34 -22.15
C PRO A 93 3.99 -5.99 -23.08
N ASN A 94 3.79 -7.32 -23.02
CA ASN A 94 2.78 -7.99 -23.85
C ASN A 94 1.36 -7.82 -23.30
N ALA A 95 1.25 -7.71 -21.97
CA ALA A 95 -0.04 -7.56 -21.29
C ALA A 95 -0.30 -6.12 -20.86
N CYS A 96 0.67 -5.20 -21.00
CA CYS A 96 0.60 -3.83 -20.49
C CYS A 96 0.32 -3.75 -19.00
N THR A 97 0.96 -4.57 -18.23
CA THR A 97 0.67 -4.66 -16.80
C THR A 97 1.91 -4.46 -15.96
N ILE A 98 1.70 -3.86 -14.79
CA ILE A 98 2.68 -3.71 -13.73
C ILE A 98 2.09 -4.36 -12.48
N GLU A 99 2.86 -5.19 -11.80
CA GLU A 99 2.45 -5.75 -10.52
C GLU A 99 2.84 -4.80 -9.38
N ILE A 100 1.86 -4.44 -8.56
CA ILE A 100 2.08 -3.64 -7.35
C ILE A 100 1.79 -4.50 -6.12
N SER A 101 2.63 -4.34 -5.09
CA SER A 101 2.51 -5.08 -3.83
C SER A 101 2.86 -4.21 -2.64
N VAL A 102 2.32 -4.56 -1.47
CA VAL A 102 2.68 -3.94 -0.19
C VAL A 102 3.70 -4.82 0.52
N ASP A 103 4.79 -4.23 1.04
CA ASP A 103 6.00 -4.93 1.52
C ASP A 103 5.77 -5.90 2.69
N ASP A 104 4.69 -5.82 3.41
CA ASP A 104 4.42 -6.62 4.62
C ASP A 104 3.78 -8.00 4.33
N GLY A 105 4.04 -8.57 3.14
CA GLY A 105 3.42 -9.84 2.73
C GLY A 105 1.92 -9.70 2.48
N GLY A 106 1.50 -8.47 2.23
CA GLY A 106 0.13 -8.07 2.06
C GLY A 106 -0.42 -8.29 0.65
N ALA A 107 -1.45 -7.53 0.33
CA ALA A 107 -2.14 -7.62 -0.94
C ALA A 107 -1.22 -7.23 -2.11
N SER A 108 -1.36 -7.93 -3.23
CA SER A 108 -0.80 -7.54 -4.51
C SER A 108 -1.91 -7.31 -5.52
N ARG A 109 -1.65 -6.45 -6.50
CA ARG A 109 -2.59 -6.15 -7.59
C ARG A 109 -1.83 -5.95 -8.87
N THR A 110 -2.44 -6.37 -9.98
CA THR A 110 -1.94 -6.07 -11.32
C THR A 110 -2.63 -4.81 -11.84
N VAL A 111 -1.85 -3.82 -12.21
CA VAL A 111 -2.33 -2.56 -12.81
C VAL A 111 -2.15 -2.66 -14.32
N THR A 112 -3.22 -2.40 -15.07
CA THR A 112 -3.16 -2.32 -16.53
C THR A 112 -2.94 -0.87 -16.93
N ILE A 113 -1.88 -0.62 -17.69
CA ILE A 113 -1.60 0.70 -18.26
C ILE A 113 -2.38 0.84 -19.57
N PRO A 114 -3.19 1.89 -19.75
CA PRO A 114 -3.91 2.12 -21.00
C PRO A 114 -2.98 2.24 -22.21
N SER A 115 -3.37 1.68 -23.33
CA SER A 115 -2.57 1.69 -24.58
C SER A 115 -2.28 3.09 -25.10
N GLU A 116 -3.06 4.10 -24.71
CA GLU A 116 -2.79 5.49 -25.03
C GLU A 116 -1.57 6.05 -24.26
N LEU A 117 -1.25 5.42 -23.12
CA LEU A 117 -0.11 5.80 -22.25
C LEU A 117 1.09 4.87 -22.44
N ALA A 118 0.93 3.74 -23.14
CA ALA A 118 1.96 2.77 -23.42
C ALA A 118 1.73 2.19 -24.81
N SER A 119 2.43 2.72 -25.81
CA SER A 119 2.22 2.39 -27.23
C SER A 119 2.75 1.01 -27.65
N ASP A 120 3.57 0.37 -26.82
CA ASP A 120 4.07 -1.01 -27.04
C ASP A 120 3.10 -2.09 -26.60
N CYS A 121 2.01 -1.68 -26.06
CA CYS A 121 0.97 -2.54 -25.60
C CYS A 121 0.03 -2.89 -26.78
N SER A 122 0.38 -3.85 -27.56
CA SER A 122 -0.41 -4.32 -28.71
C SER A 122 -0.85 -5.77 -28.52
#